data_ebfff3504b3a4940a2659ac0e1ec54ef
#
_entry.id   ebfff3504b3a4940a2659ac0e1ec54ef
#
_cell.length_a   1.000
_cell.length_b   1.000
_cell.length_c   1.000
_cell.angle_alpha   90.00
_cell.angle_beta   90.00
_cell.angle_gamma   90.00
#
_symmetry.space_group_name_H-M   'P 1'
#
loop_
_entity.id
_entity.type
_entity.pdbx_description
1 polymer ?
#
loop_
_entity_poly.entity_id
_entity_poly.type
_entity_poly.pdbx_seq_one_letter_code
_entity_poly.pdbx_strand_id
1 'polypeptide(L)'
;MTAFDFSAAAPVLDPRLAQVLEYWLGSERPSNASALARQSLWFTKSEATDEEIRKRFGAVLLEALAGKLHAQAQHPLGWLALLIVLDQFTRNAYRGTAKAFAGDAQALALAQQGIDAGWDQDPAIPLAARIFCYLPLEHTEDAALQTHSVIAFEDLAAQAQEAGDAQVSHLLAGALDYAQRHQSVIEQFGRFPHRNRPLGRRSTADEMEYLSKPGSGF
;
A
#
# COMPACT_ATOMS: atom_id res chain seq x y z
N MET A 1 -4.46 -30.77 15.18
CA MET A 1 -5.25 -29.66 14.65
C MET A 1 -5.95 -29.01 15.84
N THR A 2 -5.36 -27.94 16.36
CA THR A 2 -5.94 -27.13 17.44
C THR A 2 -6.89 -26.13 16.79
N ALA A 3 -8.18 -26.27 17.10
CA ALA A 3 -9.19 -25.30 16.69
C ALA A 3 -8.84 -23.94 17.28
N PHE A 4 -8.75 -22.91 16.42
CA PHE A 4 -8.61 -21.54 16.86
C PHE A 4 -9.93 -21.12 17.51
N ASP A 5 -9.83 -20.73 18.78
CA ASP A 5 -10.95 -20.19 19.55
C ASP A 5 -11.24 -18.76 19.09
N PHE A 6 -12.30 -18.59 18.30
CA PHE A 6 -12.78 -17.28 17.81
C PHE A 6 -13.62 -16.52 18.86
N SER A 7 -13.63 -16.95 20.13
CA SER A 7 -14.40 -16.30 21.20
C SER A 7 -13.67 -15.13 21.88
N ALA A 8 -12.39 -14.89 21.56
CA ALA A 8 -11.69 -13.71 22.06
C ALA A 8 -12.26 -12.45 21.40
N ALA A 9 -12.71 -11.49 22.22
CA ALA A 9 -13.10 -10.16 21.72
C ALA A 9 -12.01 -9.62 20.80
N ALA A 10 -12.40 -9.14 19.60
CA ALA A 10 -11.45 -8.58 18.64
C ALA A 10 -10.55 -7.56 19.36
N PRO A 11 -9.22 -7.63 19.19
CA PRO A 11 -8.32 -6.73 19.90
C PRO A 11 -8.69 -5.29 19.59
N VAL A 12 -8.73 -4.45 20.63
CA VAL A 12 -8.94 -3.01 20.44
C VAL A 12 -7.81 -2.49 19.56
N LEU A 13 -8.16 -1.74 18.51
CA LEU A 13 -7.18 -1.13 17.61
C LEU A 13 -6.20 -0.27 18.42
N ASP A 14 -4.91 -0.50 18.23
CA ASP A 14 -3.85 0.33 18.84
C ASP A 14 -4.12 1.81 18.49
N PRO A 15 -4.22 2.71 19.49
CA PRO A 15 -4.51 4.12 19.25
C PRO A 15 -3.55 4.80 18.26
N ARG A 16 -2.31 4.31 18.16
CA ARG A 16 -1.32 4.82 17.21
C ARG A 16 -1.65 4.41 15.78
N LEU A 17 -2.18 3.20 15.58
CA LEU A 17 -2.67 2.74 14.27
C LEU A 17 -3.99 3.43 13.89
N ALA A 18 -4.85 3.74 14.86
CA ALA A 18 -6.02 4.59 14.63
C ALA A 18 -5.61 5.97 14.10
N GLN A 19 -4.55 6.58 14.68
CA GLN A 19 -3.98 7.84 14.19
C GLN A 19 -3.37 7.73 12.78
N VAL A 20 -2.82 6.56 12.39
CA VAL A 20 -2.37 6.30 11.01
C VAL A 20 -3.56 6.38 10.05
N LEU A 21 -4.68 5.71 10.36
CA LEU A 21 -5.89 5.78 9.54
C LEU A 21 -6.46 7.20 9.46
N GLU A 22 -6.53 7.90 10.60
CA GLU A 22 -6.99 9.28 10.63
C GLU A 22 -6.12 10.19 9.76
N TYR A 23 -4.80 10.08 9.87
CA TYR A 23 -3.87 10.88 9.08
C TYR A 23 -3.98 10.58 7.59
N TRP A 24 -3.95 9.29 7.22
CA TRP A 24 -3.85 8.86 5.82
C TRP A 24 -5.19 8.79 5.10
N LEU A 25 -6.27 8.46 5.84
CA LEU A 25 -7.62 8.26 5.28
C LEU A 25 -8.67 9.25 5.81
N GLY A 26 -8.24 10.19 6.65
CA GLY A 26 -9.09 11.26 7.16
C GLY A 26 -10.00 10.87 8.33
N SER A 27 -9.97 9.61 8.79
CA SER A 27 -10.76 9.14 9.93
C SER A 27 -10.20 7.82 10.44
N GLU A 28 -10.32 7.53 11.73
CA GLU A 28 -10.06 6.21 12.33
C GLU A 28 -11.03 5.14 11.80
N ARG A 29 -12.21 5.56 11.36
CA ARG A 29 -13.20 4.75 10.64
C ARG A 29 -13.48 5.41 9.29
N PRO A 30 -12.66 5.10 8.27
CA PRO A 30 -12.70 5.82 7.02
C PRO A 30 -13.98 5.57 6.23
N SER A 31 -14.35 6.57 5.45
CA SER A 31 -15.37 6.51 4.40
C SER A 31 -14.72 6.87 3.05
N ASN A 32 -15.41 6.65 1.94
CA ASN A 32 -14.91 7.12 0.64
C ASN A 32 -14.65 8.63 0.66
N ALA A 33 -15.54 9.42 1.24
CA ALA A 33 -15.40 10.87 1.30
C ALA A 33 -14.17 11.30 2.13
N SER A 34 -13.95 10.67 3.31
CA SER A 34 -12.79 11.00 4.16
C SER A 34 -11.48 10.60 3.47
N ALA A 35 -11.44 9.45 2.81
CA ALA A 35 -10.28 8.96 2.08
C ALA A 35 -9.94 9.86 0.89
N LEU A 36 -10.93 10.21 0.05
CA LEU A 36 -10.75 11.12 -1.08
C LEU A 36 -10.23 12.49 -0.66
N ALA A 37 -10.65 13.01 0.51
CA ALA A 37 -10.15 14.28 1.04
C ALA A 37 -8.64 14.23 1.38
N ARG A 38 -8.03 13.05 1.45
CA ARG A 38 -6.59 12.83 1.71
C ARG A 38 -5.80 12.42 0.48
N GLN A 39 -6.43 12.25 -0.68
CA GLN A 39 -5.79 11.75 -1.90
C GLN A 39 -4.51 12.51 -2.28
N SER A 40 -4.44 13.82 -2.02
CA SER A 40 -3.24 14.63 -2.29
C SER A 40 -2.01 14.21 -1.49
N LEU A 41 -2.16 13.51 -0.36
CA LEU A 41 -1.05 13.00 0.44
C LEU A 41 -0.42 11.74 -0.17
N TRP A 42 -1.18 10.95 -0.93
CA TRP A 42 -0.79 9.58 -1.27
C TRP A 42 0.28 9.51 -2.36
N PHE A 43 0.08 10.25 -3.45
CA PHE A 43 0.89 10.08 -4.66
C PHE A 43 1.68 11.35 -5.02
N THR A 44 1.62 12.40 -4.19
CA THR A 44 2.37 13.62 -4.41
C THR A 44 3.65 13.59 -3.58
N LYS A 45 4.81 13.67 -4.24
CA LYS A 45 6.10 13.78 -3.55
C LYS A 45 6.17 15.12 -2.81
N SER A 46 6.25 15.08 -1.48
CA SER A 46 6.29 16.25 -0.62
C SER A 46 7.25 16.03 0.54
N GLU A 47 8.28 16.87 0.62
CA GLU A 47 9.24 16.82 1.73
C GLU A 47 8.56 17.14 3.09
N ALA A 48 7.58 18.02 3.08
CA ALA A 48 6.80 18.36 4.27
C ALA A 48 5.99 17.15 4.77
N THR A 49 5.36 16.40 3.86
CA THR A 49 4.65 15.15 4.21
C THR A 49 5.62 14.09 4.72
N ASP A 50 6.77 13.93 4.06
CA ASP A 50 7.80 12.98 4.46
C ASP A 50 8.33 13.28 5.87
N GLU A 51 8.57 14.57 6.19
CA GLU A 51 9.02 15.01 7.52
C GLU A 51 7.93 14.81 8.58
N GLU A 52 6.69 15.13 8.26
CA GLU A 52 5.57 14.91 9.17
C GLU A 52 5.40 13.44 9.52
N ILE A 53 5.48 12.53 8.52
CA ILE A 53 5.41 11.10 8.74
C ILE A 53 6.57 10.63 9.63
N ARG A 54 7.81 11.07 9.37
CA ARG A 54 8.97 10.74 10.21
C ARG A 54 8.75 11.18 11.67
N LYS A 55 8.27 12.38 11.87
CA LYS A 55 8.07 12.98 13.20
C LYS A 55 6.94 12.29 13.97
N ARG A 56 5.79 12.10 13.33
CA ARG A 56 4.59 11.57 14.01
C ARG A 56 4.58 10.07 14.14
N PHE A 57 5.05 9.34 13.11
CA PHE A 57 4.87 7.91 12.99
C PHE A 57 6.18 7.11 12.98
N GLY A 58 7.33 7.77 13.13
CA GLY A 58 8.63 7.09 13.10
C GLY A 58 8.77 5.96 14.13
N ALA A 59 8.24 6.13 15.35
CA ALA A 59 8.25 5.08 16.38
C ALA A 59 7.37 3.90 15.99
N VAL A 60 6.14 4.16 15.51
CA VAL A 60 5.21 3.13 15.03
C VAL A 60 5.81 2.35 13.85
N LEU A 61 6.45 3.07 12.92
CA LEU A 61 7.12 2.49 11.76
C LEU A 61 8.26 1.52 12.19
N LEU A 62 9.09 1.92 13.15
CA LEU A 62 10.16 1.05 13.66
C LEU A 62 9.60 -0.19 14.36
N GLU A 63 8.52 -0.06 15.13
CA GLU A 63 7.87 -1.19 15.77
C GLU A 63 7.19 -2.13 14.77
N ALA A 64 6.54 -1.58 13.73
CA ALA A 64 5.96 -2.35 12.65
C ALA A 64 7.02 -3.16 11.90
N LEU A 65 8.13 -2.52 11.49
CA LEU A 65 9.26 -3.18 10.85
C LEU A 65 9.91 -4.27 11.73
N ALA A 66 9.86 -4.10 13.05
CA ALA A 66 10.32 -5.12 14.01
C ALA A 66 9.29 -6.23 14.28
N GLY A 67 8.12 -6.22 13.61
CA GLY A 67 7.05 -7.21 13.79
C GLY A 67 6.25 -7.08 15.08
N LYS A 68 6.49 -6.06 15.90
CA LYS A 68 5.86 -5.91 17.23
C LYS A 68 4.37 -5.59 17.16
N LEU A 69 3.88 -5.15 16.01
CA LEU A 69 2.48 -4.76 15.81
C LEU A 69 1.67 -5.81 15.02
N HIS A 70 2.26 -6.97 14.68
CA HIS A 70 1.57 -8.00 13.87
C HIS A 70 0.28 -8.51 14.49
N ALA A 71 0.15 -8.51 15.83
CA ALA A 71 -1.10 -8.87 16.51
C ALA A 71 -2.27 -7.94 16.13
N GLN A 72 -2.00 -6.72 15.69
CA GLN A 72 -3.01 -5.77 15.23
C GLN A 72 -3.56 -6.12 13.83
N ALA A 73 -2.86 -6.96 13.06
CA ALA A 73 -3.33 -7.46 11.77
C ALA A 73 -4.37 -8.60 11.89
N GLN A 74 -5.02 -8.75 13.05
CA GLN A 74 -6.06 -9.75 13.26
C GLN A 74 -7.49 -9.21 13.01
N HIS A 75 -7.62 -7.99 12.55
CA HIS A 75 -8.88 -7.39 12.16
C HIS A 75 -8.67 -6.36 11.01
N PRO A 76 -9.69 -6.11 10.17
CA PRO A 76 -9.53 -5.37 8.92
C PRO A 76 -8.86 -4.00 9.05
N LEU A 77 -9.28 -3.15 10.00
CA LEU A 77 -8.71 -1.79 10.14
C LEU A 77 -7.29 -1.80 10.69
N GLY A 78 -6.94 -2.71 11.61
CA GLY A 78 -5.58 -2.85 12.09
C GLY A 78 -4.63 -3.38 11.01
N TRP A 79 -5.11 -4.33 10.22
CA TRP A 79 -4.43 -4.84 9.05
C TRP A 79 -4.17 -3.74 8.01
N LEU A 80 -5.21 -2.97 7.63
CA LEU A 80 -5.08 -1.85 6.70
C LEU A 80 -4.07 -0.81 7.19
N ALA A 81 -4.13 -0.44 8.47
CA ALA A 81 -3.19 0.50 9.05
C ALA A 81 -1.74 0.01 8.98
N LEU A 82 -1.51 -1.29 9.23
CA LEU A 82 -0.18 -1.89 9.11
C LEU A 82 0.31 -1.93 7.65
N LEU A 83 -0.54 -2.18 6.68
CA LEU A 83 -0.19 -2.09 5.25
C LEU A 83 0.26 -0.66 4.91
N ILE A 84 -0.49 0.36 5.34
CA ILE A 84 -0.14 1.76 5.12
C ILE A 84 1.23 2.08 5.76
N VAL A 85 1.47 1.64 7.00
CA VAL A 85 2.75 1.89 7.68
C VAL A 85 3.91 1.20 6.97
N LEU A 86 3.78 -0.08 6.65
CA LEU A 86 4.87 -0.89 6.09
C LEU A 86 5.15 -0.57 4.62
N ASP A 87 4.12 -0.26 3.83
CA ASP A 87 4.27 -0.01 2.41
C ASP A 87 4.41 1.48 2.08
N GLN A 88 3.55 2.35 2.63
CA GLN A 88 3.53 3.76 2.27
C GLN A 88 4.47 4.61 3.14
N PHE A 89 4.40 4.47 4.47
CA PHE A 89 5.20 5.32 5.37
C PHE A 89 6.69 5.01 5.29
N THR A 90 7.10 3.76 4.96
CA THR A 90 8.50 3.45 4.67
C THR A 90 9.00 4.25 3.47
N ARG A 91 8.20 4.33 2.39
CA ARG A 91 8.55 5.08 1.18
C ARG A 91 8.68 6.57 1.46
N ASN A 92 7.79 7.13 2.26
CA ASN A 92 7.87 8.55 2.65
C ASN A 92 9.06 8.80 3.60
N ALA A 93 9.14 8.06 4.70
CA ALA A 93 10.11 8.31 5.77
C ALA A 93 11.56 8.14 5.30
N TYR A 94 11.82 7.21 4.38
CA TYR A 94 13.15 6.82 3.95
C TYR A 94 13.40 7.04 2.45
N ARG A 95 12.67 7.98 1.84
CA ARG A 95 12.73 8.26 0.40
C ARG A 95 14.17 8.36 -0.12
N GLY A 96 14.44 7.70 -1.24
CA GLY A 96 15.74 7.70 -1.89
C GLY A 96 16.79 6.77 -1.26
N THR A 97 16.44 6.00 -0.25
CA THR A 97 17.33 5.02 0.39
C THR A 97 16.79 3.59 0.28
N ALA A 98 17.63 2.58 0.51
CA ALA A 98 17.20 1.18 0.56
C ALA A 98 16.14 0.91 1.65
N LYS A 99 16.13 1.71 2.73
CA LYS A 99 15.14 1.58 3.82
C LYS A 99 13.71 1.88 3.36
N ALA A 100 13.53 2.61 2.26
CA ALA A 100 12.20 2.88 1.69
C ALA A 100 11.45 1.58 1.32
N PHE A 101 12.17 0.49 1.12
CA PHE A 101 11.63 -0.83 0.73
C PHE A 101 11.72 -1.87 1.86
N ALA A 102 12.11 -1.45 3.07
CA ALA A 102 12.33 -2.37 4.19
C ALA A 102 11.07 -3.08 4.67
N GLY A 103 9.90 -2.52 4.42
CA GLY A 103 8.60 -3.08 4.79
C GLY A 103 7.95 -3.95 3.71
N ASP A 104 8.47 -3.96 2.47
CA ASP A 104 7.80 -4.58 1.32
C ASP A 104 7.46 -6.06 1.54
N ALA A 105 8.40 -6.86 2.03
CA ALA A 105 8.17 -8.29 2.26
C ALA A 105 7.11 -8.56 3.33
N GLN A 106 7.09 -7.75 4.40
CA GLN A 106 6.09 -7.88 5.47
C GLN A 106 4.72 -7.40 5.00
N ALA A 107 4.68 -6.27 4.27
CA ALA A 107 3.46 -5.73 3.70
C ALA A 107 2.82 -6.73 2.73
N LEU A 108 3.61 -7.34 1.85
CA LEU A 108 3.14 -8.38 0.94
C LEU A 108 2.54 -9.58 1.68
N ALA A 109 3.25 -10.14 2.67
CA ALA A 109 2.76 -11.28 3.44
C ALA A 109 1.45 -10.96 4.17
N LEU A 110 1.35 -9.77 4.77
CA LEU A 110 0.12 -9.29 5.41
C LEU A 110 -1.00 -9.04 4.40
N ALA A 111 -0.70 -8.48 3.22
CA ALA A 111 -1.69 -8.26 2.18
C ALA A 111 -2.30 -9.59 1.72
N GLN A 112 -1.47 -10.58 1.41
CA GLN A 112 -1.94 -11.91 1.00
C GLN A 112 -2.80 -12.55 2.10
N GLN A 113 -2.37 -12.53 3.37
CA GLN A 113 -3.16 -13.07 4.48
C GLN A 113 -4.54 -12.41 4.62
N GLY A 114 -4.61 -11.09 4.52
CA GLY A 114 -5.88 -10.38 4.66
C GLY A 114 -6.80 -10.57 3.46
N ILE A 115 -6.25 -10.64 2.24
CA ILE A 115 -7.01 -10.96 1.02
C ILE A 115 -7.57 -12.38 1.12
N ASP A 116 -6.77 -13.38 1.50
CA ASP A 116 -7.20 -14.75 1.71
C ASP A 116 -8.29 -14.87 2.78
N ALA A 117 -8.27 -13.98 3.78
CA ALA A 117 -9.31 -13.89 4.84
C ALA A 117 -10.53 -13.05 4.43
N GLY A 118 -10.54 -12.42 3.25
CA GLY A 118 -11.61 -11.56 2.75
C GLY A 118 -11.69 -10.18 3.43
N TRP A 119 -10.64 -9.74 4.10
CA TRP A 119 -10.65 -8.45 4.82
C TRP A 119 -10.63 -7.24 3.89
N ASP A 120 -10.08 -7.38 2.70
CA ASP A 120 -10.15 -6.37 1.64
C ASP A 120 -11.58 -6.05 1.20
N GLN A 121 -12.52 -6.98 1.43
CA GLN A 121 -13.95 -6.80 1.16
C GLN A 121 -14.77 -6.39 2.41
N ASP A 122 -14.12 -6.23 3.57
CA ASP A 122 -14.82 -5.86 4.81
C ASP A 122 -15.47 -4.47 4.68
N PRO A 123 -16.73 -4.30 5.10
CA PRO A 123 -17.43 -3.02 5.02
C PRO A 123 -16.76 -1.86 5.78
N ALA A 124 -15.89 -2.14 6.75
CA ALA A 124 -15.10 -1.12 7.43
C ALA A 124 -14.02 -0.49 6.55
N ILE A 125 -13.66 -1.14 5.42
CA ILE A 125 -12.68 -0.64 4.45
C ILE A 125 -13.42 -0.12 3.22
N PRO A 126 -13.58 1.22 3.06
CA PRO A 126 -14.28 1.81 1.93
C PRO A 126 -13.50 1.60 0.63
N LEU A 127 -14.20 1.58 -0.51
CA LEU A 127 -13.62 1.32 -1.83
C LEU A 127 -12.37 2.17 -2.11
N ALA A 128 -12.41 3.47 -1.79
CA ALA A 128 -11.28 4.38 -2.00
C ALA A 128 -10.03 4.00 -1.19
N ALA A 129 -10.17 3.30 -0.07
CA ALA A 129 -9.05 2.87 0.78
C ALA A 129 -8.52 1.48 0.40
N ARG A 130 -9.28 0.67 -0.37
CA ARG A 130 -8.87 -0.68 -0.77
C ARG A 130 -7.64 -0.72 -1.67
N ILE A 131 -7.28 0.39 -2.30
CA ILE A 131 -6.02 0.50 -3.04
C ILE A 131 -4.82 0.07 -2.18
N PHE A 132 -4.80 0.42 -0.89
CA PHE A 132 -3.72 0.09 0.03
C PHE A 132 -3.68 -1.41 0.39
N CYS A 133 -4.74 -2.16 0.13
CA CYS A 133 -4.76 -3.61 0.27
C CYS A 133 -3.94 -4.30 -0.84
N TYR A 134 -3.90 -3.70 -2.03
CA TYR A 134 -3.32 -4.30 -3.23
C TYR A 134 -1.98 -3.68 -3.65
N LEU A 135 -1.64 -2.46 -3.20
CA LEU A 135 -0.33 -1.86 -3.47
C LEU A 135 0.86 -2.75 -3.07
N PRO A 136 0.84 -3.53 -1.98
CA PRO A 136 1.95 -4.45 -1.70
C PRO A 136 2.19 -5.50 -2.78
N LEU A 137 1.15 -5.94 -3.52
CA LEU A 137 1.31 -6.84 -4.67
C LEU A 137 1.92 -6.09 -5.85
N GLU A 138 1.42 -4.88 -6.15
CA GLU A 138 1.91 -3.99 -7.21
C GLU A 138 3.40 -3.64 -7.02
N HIS A 139 3.84 -3.54 -5.79
CA HIS A 139 5.21 -3.18 -5.46
C HIS A 139 6.22 -4.34 -5.52
N THR A 140 5.80 -5.57 -5.85
CA THR A 140 6.71 -6.71 -5.96
C THR A 140 7.44 -6.75 -7.30
N GLU A 141 8.65 -7.31 -7.30
CA GLU A 141 9.39 -7.64 -8.53
C GLU A 141 9.11 -9.09 -8.94
N ASP A 142 7.81 -9.50 -8.96
CA ASP A 142 7.34 -10.83 -9.32
C ASP A 142 6.20 -10.73 -10.33
N ALA A 143 6.37 -11.32 -11.52
CA ALA A 143 5.42 -11.20 -12.63
C ALA A 143 4.03 -11.80 -12.33
N ALA A 144 3.97 -12.89 -11.55
CA ALA A 144 2.70 -13.49 -11.19
C ALA A 144 1.91 -12.60 -10.22
N LEU A 145 2.59 -12.00 -9.24
CA LEU A 145 1.98 -11.06 -8.31
C LEU A 145 1.58 -9.75 -8.98
N GLN A 146 2.32 -9.29 -9.99
CA GLN A 146 1.91 -8.16 -10.82
C GLN A 146 0.59 -8.45 -11.54
N THR A 147 0.44 -9.64 -12.12
CA THR A 147 -0.83 -10.05 -12.75
C THR A 147 -1.97 -10.09 -11.73
N HIS A 148 -1.75 -10.63 -10.54
CA HIS A 148 -2.76 -10.61 -9.47
C HIS A 148 -3.12 -9.19 -9.04
N SER A 149 -2.15 -8.29 -8.97
CA SER A 149 -2.39 -6.88 -8.69
C SER A 149 -3.30 -6.24 -9.73
N VAL A 150 -3.02 -6.40 -11.01
CA VAL A 150 -3.86 -5.85 -12.09
C VAL A 150 -5.28 -6.37 -12.01
N ILE A 151 -5.48 -7.69 -11.83
CA ILE A 151 -6.82 -8.29 -11.67
C ILE A 151 -7.56 -7.66 -10.47
N ALA A 152 -6.89 -7.51 -9.32
CA ALA A 152 -7.50 -6.91 -8.13
C ALA A 152 -7.91 -5.45 -8.37
N PHE A 153 -7.11 -4.67 -9.09
CA PHE A 153 -7.45 -3.28 -9.44
C PHE A 153 -8.54 -3.20 -10.51
N GLU A 154 -8.63 -4.16 -11.45
CA GLU A 154 -9.75 -4.28 -12.40
C GLU A 154 -11.06 -4.50 -11.68
N ASP A 155 -11.09 -5.47 -10.76
CA ASP A 155 -12.27 -5.77 -9.94
C ASP A 155 -12.68 -4.57 -9.08
N LEU A 156 -11.70 -3.89 -8.48
CA LEU A 156 -11.95 -2.71 -7.65
C LEU A 156 -12.52 -1.53 -8.48
N ALA A 157 -12.00 -1.31 -9.69
CA ALA A 157 -12.51 -0.30 -10.60
C ALA A 157 -13.95 -0.61 -11.06
N ALA A 158 -14.26 -1.89 -11.34
CA ALA A 158 -15.60 -2.33 -11.68
C ALA A 158 -16.59 -2.10 -10.52
N GLN A 159 -16.22 -2.48 -9.28
CA GLN A 159 -17.04 -2.22 -8.09
C GLN A 159 -17.36 -0.73 -7.90
N ALA A 160 -16.40 0.17 -8.17
CA ALA A 160 -16.62 1.59 -8.07
C ALA A 160 -17.59 2.13 -9.12
N GLN A 161 -17.53 1.60 -10.34
CA GLN A 161 -18.47 1.96 -11.41
C GLN A 161 -19.90 1.50 -11.06
N GLU A 162 -20.05 0.29 -10.53
CA GLU A 162 -21.34 -0.24 -10.07
C GLU A 162 -21.92 0.57 -8.91
N ALA A 163 -21.07 1.04 -7.99
CA ALA A 163 -21.48 1.90 -6.87
C ALA A 163 -21.93 3.30 -7.31
N GLY A 164 -21.58 3.74 -8.52
CA GLY A 164 -22.01 5.02 -9.10
C GLY A 164 -21.35 6.26 -8.49
N ASP A 165 -20.28 6.11 -7.70
CA ASP A 165 -19.50 7.22 -7.16
C ASP A 165 -18.42 7.65 -8.18
N ALA A 166 -18.68 8.75 -8.88
CA ALA A 166 -17.80 9.24 -9.95
C ALA A 166 -16.39 9.61 -9.47
N GLN A 167 -16.22 10.08 -8.22
CA GLN A 167 -14.92 10.45 -7.69
C GLN A 167 -14.10 9.19 -7.34
N VAL A 168 -14.74 8.21 -6.72
CA VAL A 168 -14.12 6.91 -6.44
C VAL A 168 -13.78 6.19 -7.74
N SER A 169 -14.70 6.18 -8.72
CA SER A 169 -14.46 5.56 -10.03
C SER A 169 -13.26 6.20 -10.75
N HIS A 170 -13.11 7.52 -10.69
CA HIS A 170 -11.96 8.21 -11.28
C HIS A 170 -10.65 7.85 -10.56
N LEU A 171 -10.65 7.83 -9.23
CA LEU A 171 -9.49 7.42 -8.43
C LEU A 171 -9.05 5.99 -8.80
N LEU A 172 -9.99 5.04 -8.83
CA LEU A 172 -9.67 3.62 -9.01
C LEU A 172 -9.31 3.27 -10.45
N ALA A 173 -9.86 3.99 -11.44
CA ALA A 173 -9.40 3.89 -12.82
C ALA A 173 -7.93 4.37 -12.96
N GLY A 174 -7.55 5.43 -12.23
CA GLY A 174 -6.16 5.87 -12.16
C GLY A 174 -5.25 4.84 -11.48
N ALA A 175 -5.69 4.21 -10.41
CA ALA A 175 -4.94 3.16 -9.73
C ALA A 175 -4.72 1.94 -10.64
N LEU A 176 -5.73 1.53 -11.40
CA LEU A 176 -5.59 0.46 -12.41
C LEU A 176 -4.55 0.79 -13.49
N ASP A 177 -4.56 2.03 -14.03
CA ASP A 177 -3.56 2.46 -15.01
C ASP A 177 -2.13 2.36 -14.43
N TYR A 178 -1.95 2.72 -13.15
CA TYR A 178 -0.66 2.56 -12.47
C TYR A 178 -0.26 1.09 -12.28
N ALA A 179 -1.18 0.22 -11.87
CA ALA A 179 -0.91 -1.21 -11.74
C ALA A 179 -0.47 -1.83 -13.08
N GLN A 180 -1.13 -1.49 -14.19
CA GLN A 180 -0.76 -1.93 -15.53
C GLN A 180 0.63 -1.42 -15.96
N ARG A 181 0.99 -0.18 -15.58
CA ARG A 181 2.34 0.35 -15.84
C ARG A 181 3.40 -0.39 -15.02
N HIS A 182 3.14 -0.69 -13.74
CA HIS A 182 4.05 -1.49 -12.91
C HIS A 182 4.27 -2.87 -13.52
N GLN A 183 3.20 -3.56 -13.91
CA GLN A 183 3.28 -4.85 -14.59
C GLN A 183 4.15 -4.76 -15.85
N SER A 184 3.91 -3.78 -16.72
CA SER A 184 4.68 -3.60 -17.96
C SER A 184 6.18 -3.42 -17.69
N VAL A 185 6.56 -2.72 -16.62
CA VAL A 185 7.96 -2.56 -16.23
C VAL A 185 8.57 -3.90 -15.77
N ILE A 186 7.83 -4.68 -14.98
CA ILE A 186 8.29 -6.01 -14.55
C ILE A 186 8.37 -6.99 -15.71
N GLU A 187 7.43 -6.96 -16.65
CA GLU A 187 7.48 -7.76 -17.89
C GLU A 187 8.73 -7.40 -18.73
N GLN A 188 9.08 -6.12 -18.82
CA GLN A 188 10.21 -5.67 -19.61
C GLN A 188 11.56 -5.94 -18.97
N PHE A 189 11.70 -5.68 -17.65
CA PHE A 189 12.99 -5.66 -16.97
C PHE A 189 13.15 -6.73 -15.88
N GLY A 190 12.09 -7.41 -15.48
CA GLY A 190 12.06 -8.35 -14.35
C GLY A 190 12.27 -7.69 -12.98
N ARG A 191 12.38 -6.36 -12.95
CA ARG A 191 12.59 -5.54 -11.75
C ARG A 191 12.23 -4.09 -12.01
N PHE A 192 12.15 -3.28 -10.92
CA PHE A 192 11.96 -1.84 -11.03
C PHE A 192 13.29 -1.10 -11.17
N PRO A 193 13.63 -0.55 -12.36
CA PRO A 193 14.91 0.13 -12.60
C PRO A 193 15.15 1.34 -11.66
N HIS A 194 14.09 2.09 -11.28
CA HIS A 194 14.20 3.23 -10.38
C HIS A 194 14.69 2.85 -8.97
N ARG A 195 14.57 1.57 -8.56
CA ARG A 195 15.08 1.05 -7.29
C ARG A 195 16.57 0.68 -7.35
N ASN A 196 17.18 0.64 -8.56
CA ASN A 196 18.56 0.18 -8.70
C ASN A 196 19.53 1.03 -7.88
N ARG A 197 19.44 2.35 -7.99
CA ARG A 197 20.34 3.26 -7.28
C ARG A 197 20.24 3.12 -5.76
N PRO A 198 19.06 3.23 -5.12
CA PRO A 198 18.94 3.07 -3.67
C PRO A 198 19.31 1.67 -3.17
N LEU A 199 19.11 0.62 -3.99
CA LEU A 199 19.47 -0.76 -3.63
C LEU A 199 20.90 -1.17 -4.02
N GLY A 200 21.70 -0.23 -4.57
CA GLY A 200 23.09 -0.52 -4.99
C GLY A 200 23.18 -1.46 -6.19
N ARG A 201 22.12 -1.59 -6.99
CA ARG A 201 22.10 -2.42 -8.20
C ARG A 201 22.62 -1.63 -9.39
N ARG A 202 23.40 -2.27 -10.27
CA ARG A 202 23.83 -1.67 -11.54
C ARG A 202 22.66 -1.70 -12.53
N SER A 203 22.40 -0.58 -13.21
CA SER A 203 21.44 -0.51 -14.32
C SER A 203 22.07 -1.02 -15.61
N THR A 204 21.28 -1.70 -16.44
CA THR A 204 21.62 -2.04 -17.82
C THR A 204 21.50 -0.81 -18.72
N ALA A 205 21.95 -0.91 -19.99
CA ALA A 205 21.80 0.19 -20.95
C ALA A 205 20.30 0.50 -21.21
N ASP A 206 19.49 -0.52 -21.38
CA ASP A 206 18.03 -0.39 -21.61
C ASP A 206 17.32 0.24 -20.41
N GLU A 207 17.70 -0.15 -19.18
CA GLU A 207 17.17 0.47 -17.96
C GLU A 207 17.60 1.95 -17.84
N MET A 208 18.82 2.31 -18.25
CA MET A 208 19.26 3.70 -18.26
C MET A 208 18.49 4.52 -19.28
N GLU A 209 18.23 3.97 -20.47
CA GLU A 209 17.37 4.59 -21.48
C GLU A 209 15.96 4.80 -20.95
N TYR A 210 15.36 3.76 -20.33
CA TYR A 210 14.05 3.84 -19.67
C TYR A 210 14.03 4.96 -18.63
N LEU A 211 15.02 4.99 -17.72
CA LEU A 211 15.10 5.97 -16.63
C LEU A 211 15.31 7.42 -17.10
N SER A 212 15.75 7.61 -18.34
CA SER A 212 15.88 8.96 -18.93
C SER A 212 14.56 9.57 -19.39
N LYS A 213 13.49 8.77 -19.48
CA LYS A 213 12.18 9.20 -19.97
C LYS A 213 11.33 9.79 -18.81
N PRO A 214 10.52 10.84 -19.07
CA PRO A 214 9.57 11.32 -18.08
C PRO A 214 8.63 10.21 -17.62
N GLY A 215 8.32 10.15 -16.33
CA GLY A 215 7.40 9.14 -15.77
C GLY A 215 7.99 7.75 -15.56
N SER A 216 9.31 7.58 -15.73
CA SER A 216 10.01 6.30 -15.51
C SER A 216 10.21 5.92 -14.03
N GLY A 217 9.87 6.80 -13.10
CA GLY A 217 9.90 6.54 -11.64
C GLY A 217 8.52 6.76 -11.06
N PHE A 218 7.99 5.74 -10.41
CA PHE A 218 6.73 5.77 -9.69
C PHE A 218 6.82 6.54 -8.38
#